data_eee400c10c3fa490a71ef0c7f0421fc1
#
_entry.id   eee400c10c3fa490a71ef0c7f0421fc1
#
_cell.length_a   1.000
_cell.length_b   1.000
_cell.length_c   1.000
_cell.angle_alpha   90.00
_cell.angle_beta   90.00
_cell.angle_gamma   90.00
#
_symmetry.space_group_name_H-M   'P 1'
#
loop_
_entity.id
_entity.type
_entity.pdbx_description
1 polymer ?
#
loop_
_entity_poly.entity_id
_entity_poly.type
_entity_poly.pdbx_seq_one_letter_code
_entity_poly.pdbx_strand_id
1 'polypeptide(L)'
;MNRLKVPALLFLLFALVGPVCAQELSSADRQVMADGEERIAAHVRRIYTDSSEAARFSATRDLIRELVSTLDRPHSFDYVFGDVPGLAVAYAPDSTFRTFTWELNVDREQYRHYGALQRNAPDLELVPLVDRGDEWLGNPENEIAGADSWLGYAVYDIVAGDTYRGKPYYFVLGYDSYSLYRRRKVLDVLHFDDTGKPVFGLPVFLTYTDTGMLLPDRARIILEYAAEATVAMRPDPELGGILYENLIMMPGNNGEGPVQVPDGSYHLLQMDEQGRWLEKEQVFTHKYDEAPREVPKPSEGRDIFGRGGGR
;
A
#
# COMPACT_ATOMS: atom_id res chain seq x y z
N MET A 1 -62.01 10.81 60.22
CA MET A 1 -60.66 11.15 59.76
C MET A 1 -60.44 10.45 58.41
N ASN A 2 -60.81 11.17 57.34
CA ASN A 2 -60.66 10.65 55.96
C ASN A 2 -59.29 10.92 55.41
N ARG A 3 -58.54 9.87 55.04
CA ARG A 3 -57.29 10.01 54.31
C ARG A 3 -57.58 9.90 52.81
N LEU A 4 -57.42 11.03 52.09
CA LEU A 4 -57.45 11.11 50.65
C LEU A 4 -56.24 10.35 50.08
N LYS A 5 -56.47 9.35 49.22
CA LYS A 5 -55.44 8.70 48.40
C LYS A 5 -55.34 9.47 47.09
N VAL A 6 -54.19 10.09 46.82
CA VAL A 6 -53.84 10.70 45.55
C VAL A 6 -53.23 9.61 44.67
N PRO A 7 -53.73 9.36 43.45
CA PRO A 7 -53.08 8.43 42.54
C PRO A 7 -51.88 9.12 41.85
N ALA A 8 -50.68 8.53 41.98
CA ALA A 8 -49.50 8.93 41.24
C ALA A 8 -49.69 8.56 39.77
N LEU A 9 -49.85 9.54 38.91
CA LEU A 9 -49.88 9.39 37.45
C LEU A 9 -48.42 9.27 36.94
N LEU A 10 -48.00 8.03 36.62
CA LEU A 10 -46.69 7.76 36.04
C LEU A 10 -46.74 8.10 34.56
N PHE A 11 -46.18 9.25 34.17
CA PHE A 11 -45.95 9.60 32.76
C PHE A 11 -44.79 8.76 32.21
N LEU A 12 -45.10 7.73 31.43
CA LEU A 12 -44.13 6.97 30.67
C LEU A 12 -43.73 7.79 29.42
N LEU A 13 -42.59 8.47 29.49
CA LEU A 13 -42.01 9.15 28.34
C LEU A 13 -41.42 8.09 27.41
N PHE A 14 -42.18 7.64 26.40
CA PHE A 14 -41.64 6.87 25.28
C PHE A 14 -40.79 7.80 24.42
N ALA A 15 -39.47 7.77 24.62
CA ALA A 15 -38.54 8.35 23.66
C ALA A 15 -38.69 7.55 22.36
N LEU A 16 -39.29 8.14 21.34
CA LEU A 16 -39.25 7.69 19.95
C LEU A 16 -37.80 7.81 19.47
N VAL A 17 -36.98 6.77 19.71
CA VAL A 17 -35.74 6.58 18.98
C VAL A 17 -36.17 6.12 17.59
N GLY A 18 -36.34 7.07 16.69
CA GLY A 18 -36.49 6.76 15.26
C GLY A 18 -35.25 6.02 14.82
N PRO A 19 -35.35 5.11 13.82
CA PRO A 19 -34.19 4.51 13.25
C PRO A 19 -33.27 5.63 12.72
N VAL A 20 -32.07 5.73 13.25
CA VAL A 20 -30.99 6.50 12.62
C VAL A 20 -30.73 5.74 11.32
N CYS A 21 -31.38 6.16 10.23
CA CYS A 21 -30.98 5.74 8.90
C CYS A 21 -29.51 6.19 8.76
N ALA A 22 -28.59 5.26 8.70
CA ALA A 22 -27.26 5.55 8.21
C ALA A 22 -27.47 6.20 6.84
N GLN A 23 -27.01 7.44 6.70
CA GLN A 23 -27.16 8.18 5.46
C GLN A 23 -26.08 7.64 4.53
N GLU A 24 -26.50 6.89 3.53
CA GLU A 24 -25.63 6.29 2.51
C GLU A 24 -25.48 7.25 1.33
N LEU A 25 -24.43 7.03 0.52
CA LEU A 25 -24.23 7.74 -0.74
C LEU A 25 -25.49 7.63 -1.62
N SER A 26 -26.06 8.77 -2.01
CA SER A 26 -27.28 8.81 -2.83
C SER A 26 -27.03 8.19 -4.21
N SER A 27 -28.08 7.69 -4.88
CA SER A 27 -27.96 7.16 -6.24
C SER A 27 -27.52 8.21 -7.25
N ALA A 28 -27.90 9.48 -7.06
CA ALA A 28 -27.49 10.59 -7.89
C ALA A 28 -26.00 10.89 -7.69
N ASP A 29 -25.53 10.95 -6.43
CA ASP A 29 -24.12 11.15 -6.14
C ASP A 29 -23.27 9.97 -6.61
N ARG A 30 -23.77 8.74 -6.51
CA ARG A 30 -23.08 7.55 -7.05
C ARG A 30 -22.86 7.66 -8.55
N GLN A 31 -23.81 8.20 -9.33
CA GLN A 31 -23.61 8.43 -10.76
C GLN A 31 -22.58 9.53 -11.01
N VAL A 32 -22.60 10.62 -10.25
CA VAL A 32 -21.59 11.69 -10.33
C VAL A 32 -20.19 11.16 -10.01
N MET A 33 -20.09 10.28 -9.01
CA MET A 33 -18.81 9.60 -8.66
C MET A 33 -18.32 8.72 -9.81
N ALA A 34 -19.20 7.94 -10.44
CA ALA A 34 -18.86 7.08 -11.57
C ALA A 34 -18.36 7.90 -12.79
N ASP A 35 -19.08 8.98 -13.13
CA ASP A 35 -18.65 9.90 -14.20
C ASP A 35 -17.31 10.58 -13.86
N GLY A 36 -17.08 10.88 -12.57
CA GLY A 36 -15.82 11.41 -12.06
C GLY A 36 -14.68 10.41 -12.19
N GLU A 37 -14.92 9.14 -11.88
CA GLU A 37 -13.94 8.07 -12.02
C GLU A 37 -13.47 7.91 -13.48
N GLU A 38 -14.37 8.01 -14.46
CA GLU A 38 -14.01 7.98 -15.88
C GLU A 38 -13.07 9.15 -16.25
N ARG A 39 -13.35 10.36 -15.73
CA ARG A 39 -12.48 11.53 -15.97
C ARG A 39 -11.13 11.37 -15.26
N ILE A 40 -11.11 10.87 -14.03
CA ILE A 40 -9.91 10.51 -13.28
C ILE A 40 -9.06 9.52 -14.11
N ALA A 41 -9.67 8.45 -14.62
CA ALA A 41 -8.98 7.46 -15.46
C ALA A 41 -8.37 8.08 -16.72
N ALA A 42 -9.04 9.05 -17.33
CA ALA A 42 -8.52 9.77 -18.49
C ALA A 42 -7.28 10.61 -18.14
N HIS A 43 -7.28 11.30 -16.99
CA HIS A 43 -6.11 12.05 -16.53
C HIS A 43 -4.95 11.13 -16.13
N VAL A 44 -5.21 10.04 -15.43
CA VAL A 44 -4.20 9.02 -15.10
C VAL A 44 -3.55 8.49 -16.37
N ARG A 45 -4.33 8.12 -17.39
CA ARG A 45 -3.77 7.65 -18.66
C ARG A 45 -2.82 8.68 -19.26
N ARG A 46 -3.14 9.96 -19.24
CA ARG A 46 -2.28 11.04 -19.76
C ARG A 46 -0.97 11.14 -18.99
N ILE A 47 -0.95 10.92 -17.68
CA ILE A 47 0.27 10.92 -16.87
C ILE A 47 1.28 9.89 -17.40
N TYR A 48 0.80 8.72 -17.86
CA TYR A 48 1.66 7.65 -18.35
C TYR A 48 1.92 7.69 -19.88
N THR A 49 1.09 8.36 -20.66
CA THR A 49 1.20 8.32 -22.12
C THR A 49 1.68 9.62 -22.76
N ASP A 50 1.53 10.78 -22.08
CA ASP A 50 1.99 12.05 -22.64
C ASP A 50 3.53 12.07 -22.73
N SER A 51 4.06 12.46 -23.88
CA SER A 51 5.49 12.41 -24.17
C SER A 51 6.30 13.50 -23.49
N SER A 52 5.70 14.66 -23.18
CA SER A 52 6.41 15.76 -22.55
C SER A 52 6.18 15.80 -21.03
N GLU A 53 7.23 16.09 -20.29
CA GLU A 53 7.20 16.33 -18.86
C GLU A 53 6.10 17.34 -18.47
N ALA A 54 6.06 18.50 -19.14
CA ALA A 54 5.09 19.56 -18.88
C ALA A 54 3.63 19.06 -19.03
N ALA A 55 3.34 18.21 -20.01
CA ALA A 55 2.02 17.62 -20.23
C ALA A 55 1.67 16.63 -19.10
N ARG A 56 2.62 15.79 -18.67
CA ARG A 56 2.43 14.88 -17.53
C ARG A 56 2.16 15.62 -16.22
N PHE A 57 2.92 16.69 -15.93
CA PHE A 57 2.64 17.57 -14.78
C PHE A 57 1.28 18.27 -14.90
N SER A 58 0.87 18.68 -16.11
CA SER A 58 -0.47 19.23 -16.32
C SER A 58 -1.56 18.18 -16.01
N ALA A 59 -1.40 16.97 -16.54
CA ALA A 59 -2.34 15.88 -16.30
C ALA A 59 -2.45 15.54 -14.80
N THR A 60 -1.31 15.57 -14.07
CA THR A 60 -1.30 15.39 -12.60
C THR A 60 -2.08 16.47 -11.88
N ARG A 61 -1.92 17.75 -12.26
CA ARG A 61 -2.72 18.84 -11.66
C ARG A 61 -4.21 18.70 -11.96
N ASP A 62 -4.54 18.27 -13.18
CA ASP A 62 -5.93 18.04 -13.58
C ASP A 62 -6.51 16.85 -12.82
N LEU A 63 -5.74 15.77 -12.63
CA LEU A 63 -6.13 14.62 -11.80
C LEU A 63 -6.43 15.03 -10.35
N ILE A 64 -5.56 15.83 -9.72
CA ILE A 64 -5.76 16.29 -8.34
C ILE A 64 -7.08 17.07 -8.23
N ARG A 65 -7.36 17.99 -9.16
CA ARG A 65 -8.59 18.77 -9.15
C ARG A 65 -9.82 17.91 -9.35
N GLU A 66 -9.74 16.98 -10.29
CA GLU A 66 -10.85 16.06 -10.57
C GLU A 66 -11.13 15.14 -9.39
N LEU A 67 -10.08 14.60 -8.77
CA LEU A 67 -10.22 13.74 -7.60
C LEU A 67 -10.91 14.48 -6.45
N VAL A 68 -10.46 15.69 -6.12
CA VAL A 68 -11.09 16.51 -5.07
C VAL A 68 -12.54 16.81 -5.42
N SER A 69 -12.81 17.25 -6.67
CA SER A 69 -14.17 17.57 -7.12
C SER A 69 -15.12 16.36 -7.10
N THR A 70 -14.61 15.20 -7.47
CA THR A 70 -15.37 13.94 -7.46
C THR A 70 -15.70 13.52 -6.03
N LEU A 71 -14.72 13.60 -5.12
CA LEU A 71 -14.88 13.19 -3.73
C LEU A 71 -15.69 14.20 -2.88
N ASP A 72 -15.88 15.44 -3.34
CA ASP A 72 -16.65 16.48 -2.64
C ASP A 72 -18.17 16.22 -2.72
N ARG A 73 -18.57 15.10 -2.14
CA ARG A 73 -19.96 14.63 -2.01
C ARG A 73 -20.14 14.00 -0.63
N PRO A 74 -21.31 14.22 0.01
CA PRO A 74 -21.61 13.53 1.26
C PRO A 74 -21.49 12.02 1.10
N HIS A 75 -20.84 11.39 2.05
CA HIS A 75 -20.63 9.94 2.07
C HIS A 75 -19.83 9.38 0.86
N SER A 76 -18.98 10.20 0.25
CA SER A 76 -18.16 9.78 -0.90
C SER A 76 -17.23 8.60 -0.59
N PHE A 77 -16.93 8.35 0.69
CA PHE A 77 -16.16 7.18 1.12
C PHE A 77 -16.86 5.85 0.79
N ASP A 78 -18.20 5.82 0.73
CA ASP A 78 -19.00 4.62 0.43
C ASP A 78 -18.94 4.24 -1.08
N TYR A 79 -18.37 5.11 -1.91
CA TYR A 79 -18.14 4.77 -3.32
C TYR A 79 -16.88 3.93 -3.45
N VAL A 80 -17.03 2.71 -3.96
CA VAL A 80 -15.92 1.81 -4.28
C VAL A 80 -15.44 2.11 -5.68
N PHE A 81 -14.20 2.62 -5.79
CA PHE A 81 -13.56 2.84 -7.07
C PHE A 81 -13.25 1.52 -7.76
N GLY A 82 -13.39 1.47 -9.07
CA GLY A 82 -12.94 0.37 -9.89
C GLY A 82 -11.41 0.35 -10.03
N ASP A 83 -10.92 -0.61 -10.79
CA ASP A 83 -9.50 -0.68 -11.14
C ASP A 83 -9.16 0.38 -12.19
N VAL A 84 -8.50 1.45 -11.77
CA VAL A 84 -7.97 2.51 -12.65
C VAL A 84 -6.46 2.28 -12.81
N PRO A 85 -5.99 1.71 -13.94
CA PRO A 85 -4.57 1.44 -14.11
C PRO A 85 -3.71 2.69 -13.93
N GLY A 86 -2.77 2.63 -12.97
CA GLY A 86 -1.89 3.73 -12.62
C GLY A 86 -2.36 4.61 -11.45
N LEU A 87 -3.57 4.40 -10.92
CA LEU A 87 -4.04 4.96 -9.67
C LEU A 87 -4.25 3.83 -8.65
N ALA A 88 -3.45 3.79 -7.62
CA ALA A 88 -3.62 2.84 -6.54
C ALA A 88 -4.62 3.38 -5.51
N VAL A 89 -5.69 2.62 -5.24
CA VAL A 89 -6.67 2.91 -4.20
C VAL A 89 -6.65 1.77 -3.20
N ALA A 90 -6.18 2.05 -1.98
CA ALA A 90 -6.07 1.05 -0.92
C ALA A 90 -6.92 1.46 0.29
N TYR A 91 -7.64 0.49 0.85
CA TYR A 91 -8.54 0.70 1.98
C TYR A 91 -7.95 0.13 3.26
N ALA A 92 -8.07 0.85 4.36
CA ALA A 92 -7.81 0.29 5.67
C ALA A 92 -8.78 -0.89 5.94
N PRO A 93 -8.31 -2.00 6.55
CA PRO A 93 -9.13 -3.19 6.77
C PRO A 93 -10.34 -2.95 7.67
N ASP A 94 -10.30 -1.94 8.53
CA ASP A 94 -11.40 -1.49 9.39
C ASP A 94 -12.26 -0.39 8.76
N SER A 95 -12.01 -0.05 7.48
CA SER A 95 -12.73 0.98 6.72
C SER A 95 -12.70 2.38 7.35
N THR A 96 -11.68 2.71 8.16
CA THR A 96 -11.55 4.04 8.78
C THR A 96 -10.98 5.10 7.84
N PHE A 97 -10.24 4.66 6.83
CA PHE A 97 -9.67 5.51 5.78
C PHE A 97 -9.35 4.71 4.52
N ARG A 98 -9.08 5.43 3.44
CA ARG A 98 -8.46 4.91 2.22
C ARG A 98 -7.39 5.86 1.70
N THR A 99 -6.49 5.36 0.87
CA THR A 99 -5.47 6.16 0.19
C THR A 99 -5.69 6.12 -1.31
N PHE A 100 -5.37 7.24 -1.96
CA PHE A 100 -5.22 7.37 -3.40
C PHE A 100 -3.76 7.72 -3.66
N THR A 101 -3.04 6.92 -4.41
CA THR A 101 -1.63 7.19 -4.70
C THR A 101 -1.32 6.87 -6.16
N TRP A 102 -0.44 7.66 -6.75
CA TRP A 102 0.05 7.46 -8.12
C TRP A 102 1.46 8.00 -8.27
N GLU A 103 2.11 7.55 -9.33
CA GLU A 103 3.47 7.93 -9.67
C GLU A 103 3.50 8.76 -10.94
N LEU A 104 4.35 9.75 -10.98
CA LEU A 104 4.68 10.55 -12.15
C LEU A 104 6.13 10.28 -12.54
N ASN A 105 6.35 9.74 -13.72
CA ASN A 105 7.68 9.72 -14.31
C ASN A 105 8.06 11.13 -14.78
N VAL A 106 9.03 11.77 -14.09
CA VAL A 106 9.53 13.10 -14.45
C VAL A 106 10.42 12.98 -15.67
N ASP A 107 11.44 12.13 -15.59
CA ASP A 107 12.33 11.77 -16.69
C ASP A 107 12.76 10.28 -16.58
N ARG A 108 13.85 9.88 -17.23
CA ARG A 108 14.31 8.48 -17.22
C ARG A 108 14.83 8.00 -15.87
N GLU A 109 15.22 8.91 -15.01
CA GLU A 109 15.89 8.61 -13.73
C GLU A 109 15.10 9.09 -12.52
N GLN A 110 14.06 9.90 -12.74
CA GLN A 110 13.35 10.59 -11.67
C GLN A 110 11.86 10.32 -11.68
N TYR A 111 11.33 9.93 -10.53
CA TYR A 111 9.93 9.70 -10.28
C TYR A 111 9.46 10.60 -9.14
N ARG A 112 8.20 10.99 -9.17
CA ARG A 112 7.52 11.70 -8.08
C ARG A 112 6.22 11.00 -7.74
N HIS A 113 5.94 10.92 -6.46
CA HIS A 113 4.70 10.33 -5.96
C HIS A 113 3.74 11.41 -5.51
N TYR A 114 2.50 11.14 -5.73
CA TYR A 114 1.39 11.96 -5.28
C TYR A 114 0.39 11.09 -4.57
N GLY A 115 -0.26 11.64 -3.55
CA GLY A 115 -1.27 10.89 -2.85
C GLY A 115 -2.18 11.75 -2.01
N ALA A 116 -3.24 11.12 -1.55
CA ALA A 116 -4.16 11.67 -0.56
C ALA A 116 -4.70 10.54 0.31
N LEU A 117 -4.95 10.83 1.57
CA LEU A 117 -5.64 9.98 2.51
C LEU A 117 -7.02 10.55 2.76
N GLN A 118 -8.07 9.79 2.46
CA GLN A 118 -9.46 10.15 2.77
C GLN A 118 -9.91 9.40 4.02
N ARG A 119 -10.45 10.13 4.99
CA ARG A 119 -11.11 9.55 6.15
C ARG A 119 -12.51 9.08 5.80
N ASN A 120 -12.97 8.05 6.48
CA ASN A 120 -14.38 7.66 6.44
C ASN A 120 -15.19 8.62 7.33
N ALA A 121 -15.73 9.66 6.70
CA ALA A 121 -16.54 10.70 7.33
C ALA A 121 -17.69 11.09 6.42
N PRO A 122 -18.80 11.66 6.98
CA PRO A 122 -19.94 12.14 6.17
C PRO A 122 -19.53 13.21 5.17
N ASP A 123 -18.69 14.15 5.57
CA ASP A 123 -18.12 15.18 4.72
C ASP A 123 -16.72 14.81 4.28
N LEU A 124 -16.22 15.44 3.22
CA LEU A 124 -14.89 15.16 2.69
C LEU A 124 -13.78 15.58 3.68
N GLU A 125 -13.12 14.61 4.25
CA GLU A 125 -11.87 14.77 5.00
C GLU A 125 -10.71 14.16 4.19
N LEU A 126 -10.00 15.02 3.46
CA LEU A 126 -8.91 14.62 2.58
C LEU A 126 -7.60 15.26 3.03
N VAL A 127 -6.61 14.43 3.32
CA VAL A 127 -5.25 14.85 3.71
C VAL A 127 -4.30 14.59 2.55
N PRO A 128 -3.71 15.62 1.93
CA PRO A 128 -2.73 15.42 0.87
C PRO A 128 -1.46 14.79 1.43
N LEU A 129 -0.87 13.86 0.68
CA LEU A 129 0.44 13.26 0.94
C LEU A 129 1.48 13.94 0.04
N VAL A 130 2.45 14.58 0.66
CA VAL A 130 3.48 15.36 -0.04
C VAL A 130 4.78 14.57 -0.06
N ASP A 131 5.19 14.11 -1.23
CA ASP A 131 6.46 13.42 -1.44
C ASP A 131 7.64 14.37 -1.19
N ARG A 132 8.44 14.02 -0.18
CA ARG A 132 9.66 14.69 0.25
C ARG A 132 10.79 13.69 0.49
N GLY A 133 10.68 12.48 -0.06
CA GLY A 133 11.68 11.43 0.13
C GLY A 133 13.09 11.86 -0.27
N ASP A 134 13.22 12.67 -1.30
CA ASP A 134 14.49 13.23 -1.77
C ASP A 134 15.13 14.23 -0.77
N GLU A 135 14.37 14.78 0.15
CA GLU A 135 14.85 15.75 1.14
C GLU A 135 15.33 15.09 2.43
N TRP A 136 15.15 13.78 2.59
CA TRP A 136 15.57 13.05 3.79
C TRP A 136 17.08 12.83 3.80
N LEU A 137 17.73 13.43 4.77
CA LEU A 137 19.21 13.42 4.89
C LEU A 137 19.75 12.21 5.65
N GLY A 138 18.90 11.49 6.37
CA GLY A 138 19.25 10.34 7.19
C GLY A 138 18.97 9.00 6.53
N ASN A 139 19.01 7.93 7.32
CA ASN A 139 18.52 6.63 6.87
C ASN A 139 16.99 6.66 6.83
N PRO A 140 16.37 6.53 5.65
CA PRO A 140 14.91 6.61 5.51
C PRO A 140 14.17 5.55 6.34
N GLU A 141 14.80 4.44 6.69
CA GLU A 141 14.18 3.40 7.53
C GLU A 141 14.01 3.81 8.99
N ASN A 142 14.66 4.88 9.45
CA ASN A 142 14.57 5.37 10.82
C ASN A 142 13.76 6.68 10.94
N GLU A 143 13.42 7.31 9.80
CA GLU A 143 12.72 8.58 9.79
C GLU A 143 11.23 8.42 10.13
N ILE A 144 10.69 9.37 10.89
CA ILE A 144 9.26 9.47 11.19
C ILE A 144 8.75 10.75 10.55
N ALA A 145 7.69 10.65 9.75
CA ALA A 145 7.24 11.73 8.89
C ALA A 145 5.73 11.97 9.01
N GLY A 146 5.30 13.21 8.84
CA GLY A 146 3.91 13.56 8.63
C GLY A 146 3.48 13.40 7.16
N ALA A 147 2.22 13.69 6.88
CA ALA A 147 1.70 13.70 5.50
C ALA A 147 2.39 14.75 4.61
N ASP A 148 2.91 15.81 5.18
CA ASP A 148 3.60 16.92 4.50
C ASP A 148 5.09 16.62 4.19
N SER A 149 5.58 15.50 4.65
CA SER A 149 6.95 15.02 4.46
C SER A 149 7.02 13.51 4.20
N TRP A 150 6.03 12.99 3.51
CA TRP A 150 5.91 11.58 3.18
C TRP A 150 7.05 11.09 2.27
N LEU A 151 7.46 9.81 2.42
CA LEU A 151 8.57 9.22 1.65
C LEU A 151 8.30 9.15 0.13
N GLY A 152 7.03 8.97 -0.26
CA GLY A 152 6.64 8.83 -1.66
C GLY A 152 6.71 7.37 -2.16
N TYR A 153 5.54 6.75 -2.38
CA TYR A 153 5.37 5.44 -3.00
C TYR A 153 3.92 5.19 -3.38
N ALA A 154 3.67 4.32 -4.36
CA ALA A 154 2.32 3.86 -4.68
C ALA A 154 1.89 2.79 -3.67
N VAL A 155 0.80 3.02 -2.93
CA VAL A 155 0.27 2.10 -1.93
C VAL A 155 -0.52 1.00 -2.62
N TYR A 156 -0.07 -0.25 -2.53
CA TYR A 156 -0.78 -1.37 -3.14
C TYR A 156 -1.55 -2.23 -2.12
N ASP A 157 -1.26 -2.12 -0.83
CA ASP A 157 -2.01 -2.81 0.21
C ASP A 157 -1.90 -2.09 1.57
N ILE A 158 -2.95 -2.23 2.40
CA ILE A 158 -2.97 -1.75 3.78
C ILE A 158 -3.51 -2.88 4.65
N VAL A 159 -2.72 -3.30 5.64
CA VAL A 159 -3.12 -4.36 6.56
C VAL A 159 -3.09 -3.87 8.00
N ALA A 160 -3.90 -4.50 8.85
CA ALA A 160 -3.89 -4.18 10.26
C ALA A 160 -2.52 -4.55 10.88
N GLY A 161 -1.95 -3.61 11.61
CA GLY A 161 -0.85 -3.87 12.53
C GLY A 161 -1.37 -4.30 13.89
N ASP A 162 -1.03 -3.54 14.91
CA ASP A 162 -1.51 -3.74 16.29
C ASP A 162 -1.90 -2.37 16.87
N THR A 163 -1.74 -2.17 18.16
CA THR A 163 -2.01 -0.91 18.84
C THR A 163 -0.71 -0.29 19.35
N TYR A 164 -0.62 1.02 19.18
CA TYR A 164 0.42 1.84 19.78
C TYR A 164 -0.22 2.95 20.60
N ARG A 165 0.11 3.03 21.89
CA ARG A 165 -0.51 3.96 22.86
C ARG A 165 -2.04 3.89 22.86
N GLY A 166 -2.60 2.67 22.71
CA GLY A 166 -4.04 2.44 22.70
C GLY A 166 -4.77 2.82 21.40
N LYS A 167 -4.04 3.16 20.34
CA LYS A 167 -4.58 3.46 19.01
C LYS A 167 -4.09 2.43 18.00
N PRO A 168 -4.91 2.05 17.01
CA PRO A 168 -4.48 1.15 15.96
C PRO A 168 -3.40 1.81 15.09
N TYR A 169 -2.47 0.99 14.59
CA TYR A 169 -1.60 1.32 13.48
C TYR A 169 -1.75 0.30 12.37
N TYR A 170 -1.33 0.68 11.17
CA TYR A 170 -1.50 -0.09 9.95
C TYR A 170 -0.16 -0.25 9.26
N PHE A 171 0.06 -1.41 8.66
CA PHE A 171 1.13 -1.57 7.69
C PHE A 171 0.65 -1.11 6.33
N VAL A 172 1.47 -0.27 5.72
CA VAL A 172 1.26 0.25 4.38
C VAL A 172 2.33 -0.34 3.48
N LEU A 173 1.89 -1.15 2.53
CA LEU A 173 2.76 -1.79 1.56
C LEU A 173 2.83 -0.93 0.30
N GLY A 174 4.03 -0.47 -0.04
CA GLY A 174 4.28 0.47 -1.12
C GLY A 174 5.23 -0.04 -2.19
N TYR A 175 5.11 0.55 -3.36
CA TYR A 175 6.02 0.38 -4.48
C TYR A 175 6.51 1.73 -4.98
N ASP A 176 7.81 1.82 -5.27
CA ASP A 176 8.46 3.00 -5.80
C ASP A 176 9.34 2.59 -6.99
N SER A 177 9.11 3.19 -8.15
CA SER A 177 9.94 3.00 -9.35
C SER A 177 11.34 3.55 -9.19
N TYR A 178 11.58 4.39 -8.23
CA TYR A 178 12.80 4.94 -7.71
C TYR A 178 13.79 5.48 -8.75
N SER A 179 14.34 4.62 -9.63
CA SER A 179 15.30 5.05 -10.65
C SER A 179 15.30 4.14 -11.88
N LEU A 180 16.10 4.46 -12.90
CA LEU A 180 16.21 3.68 -14.11
C LEU A 180 16.59 2.21 -13.85
N TYR A 181 17.50 1.98 -12.90
CA TYR A 181 18.09 0.65 -12.65
C TYR A 181 17.63 0.00 -11.36
N ARG A 182 16.83 0.69 -10.53
CA ARG A 182 16.43 0.21 -9.20
C ARG A 182 14.97 0.47 -8.94
N ARG A 183 14.38 -0.42 -8.17
CA ARG A 183 13.01 -0.35 -7.66
C ARG A 183 13.02 -0.51 -6.15
N ARG A 184 11.95 -0.09 -5.50
CA ARG A 184 11.79 -0.29 -4.05
C ARG A 184 10.44 -0.90 -3.72
N LYS A 185 10.45 -1.82 -2.75
CA LYS A 185 9.29 -2.19 -1.96
C LYS A 185 9.44 -1.54 -0.59
N VAL A 186 8.36 -0.98 -0.10
CA VAL A 186 8.31 -0.27 1.18
C VAL A 186 7.26 -0.92 2.06
N LEU A 187 7.65 -1.31 3.27
CA LEU A 187 6.74 -1.65 4.35
C LEU A 187 6.82 -0.52 5.37
N ASP A 188 5.86 0.37 5.33
CA ASP A 188 5.77 1.52 6.25
C ASP A 188 4.71 1.27 7.32
N VAL A 189 4.74 2.05 8.38
CA VAL A 189 3.74 2.04 9.44
C VAL A 189 2.99 3.37 9.44
N LEU A 190 1.69 3.31 9.29
CA LEU A 190 0.80 4.46 9.40
C LEU A 190 0.04 4.40 10.71
N HIS A 191 0.09 5.46 11.49
CA HIS A 191 -0.76 5.67 12.65
C HIS A 191 -1.29 7.12 12.69
N PHE A 192 -2.20 7.40 13.62
CA PHE A 192 -2.73 8.75 13.78
C PHE A 192 -2.33 9.32 15.13
N ASP A 193 -1.79 10.53 15.11
CA ASP A 193 -1.43 11.25 16.33
C ASP A 193 -2.66 11.63 17.19
N ASP A 194 -2.44 12.34 18.29
CA ASP A 194 -3.52 12.76 19.18
C ASP A 194 -4.44 13.81 18.57
N THR A 195 -4.01 14.47 17.50
CA THR A 195 -4.81 15.43 16.73
C THR A 195 -5.54 14.78 15.55
N GLY A 196 -5.33 13.47 15.32
CA GLY A 196 -5.90 12.72 14.20
C GLY A 196 -5.11 12.88 12.88
N LYS A 197 -3.92 13.47 12.88
CA LYS A 197 -3.10 13.58 11.68
C LYS A 197 -2.35 12.26 11.40
N PRO A 198 -2.22 11.87 10.14
CA PRO A 198 -1.45 10.69 9.78
C PRO A 198 0.05 10.92 10.01
N VAL A 199 0.69 9.92 10.58
CA VAL A 199 2.13 9.84 10.83
C VAL A 199 2.64 8.54 10.24
N PHE A 200 3.68 8.63 9.44
CA PHE A 200 4.35 7.51 8.79
C PHE A 200 5.66 7.18 9.50
N GLY A 201 5.88 5.91 9.75
CA GLY A 201 6.98 5.39 10.52
C GLY A 201 6.63 5.19 11.99
N LEU A 202 6.96 4.01 12.51
CA LEU A 202 6.89 3.65 13.91
C LEU A 202 7.98 2.60 14.18
N PRO A 203 8.89 2.80 15.18
CA PRO A 203 10.01 1.89 15.41
C PRO A 203 9.54 0.59 16.06
N VAL A 204 8.91 -0.30 15.27
CA VAL A 204 8.37 -1.59 15.70
C VAL A 204 9.09 -2.79 15.08
N PHE A 205 9.96 -2.57 14.08
CA PHE A 205 10.62 -3.65 13.37
C PHE A 205 11.98 -3.97 13.98
N LEU A 206 12.15 -5.23 14.36
CA LEU A 206 13.42 -5.82 14.79
C LEU A 206 13.95 -6.71 13.68
N THR A 207 14.99 -6.26 13.01
CA THR A 207 15.60 -6.95 11.89
C THR A 207 17.07 -7.25 12.19
N TYR A 208 17.69 -8.08 11.35
CA TYR A 208 19.08 -8.49 11.52
C TYR A 208 19.92 -8.07 10.32
N THR A 209 21.24 -7.93 10.53
CA THR A 209 22.21 -7.86 9.44
C THR A 209 22.40 -9.24 8.83
N ASP A 210 23.00 -9.30 7.63
CA ASP A 210 23.42 -10.57 6.98
C ASP A 210 24.34 -11.43 7.84
N THR A 211 24.99 -10.82 8.84
CA THR A 211 25.84 -11.52 9.82
C THR A 211 25.09 -11.95 11.07
N GLY A 212 23.78 -11.75 11.12
CA GLY A 212 22.92 -12.12 12.25
C GLY A 212 22.98 -11.18 13.46
N MET A 213 23.51 -9.96 13.29
CA MET A 213 23.52 -8.96 14.35
C MET A 213 22.19 -8.21 14.37
N LEU A 214 21.55 -8.11 15.53
CA LEU A 214 20.30 -7.35 15.70
C LEU A 214 20.56 -5.86 15.41
N LEU A 215 19.72 -5.31 14.55
CA LEU A 215 19.71 -3.89 14.24
C LEU A 215 18.83 -3.10 15.24
N PRO A 216 19.05 -1.80 15.40
CA PRO A 216 18.11 -0.94 16.11
C PRO A 216 16.70 -1.02 15.53
N ASP A 217 15.69 -0.75 16.35
CA ASP A 217 14.30 -0.73 15.90
C ASP A 217 14.11 0.22 14.70
N ARG A 218 13.60 -0.32 13.60
CA ARG A 218 13.34 0.45 12.37
C ARG A 218 11.90 0.94 12.35
N ALA A 219 11.71 2.13 11.78
CA ALA A 219 10.38 2.71 11.59
C ALA A 219 9.68 2.18 10.32
N ARG A 220 10.46 1.69 9.35
CA ARG A 220 10.00 1.02 8.12
C ARG A 220 11.06 0.09 7.57
N ILE A 221 10.68 -0.74 6.62
CA ILE A 221 11.59 -1.61 5.86
C ILE A 221 11.54 -1.21 4.40
N ILE A 222 12.70 -1.04 3.78
CA ILE A 222 12.85 -0.70 2.38
C ILE A 222 13.71 -1.78 1.70
N LEU A 223 13.13 -2.47 0.73
CA LEU A 223 13.84 -3.38 -0.15
C LEU A 223 14.16 -2.66 -1.45
N GLU A 224 15.42 -2.29 -1.66
CA GLU A 224 15.90 -1.73 -2.92
C GLU A 224 16.53 -2.83 -3.76
N TYR A 225 16.09 -2.99 -5.00
CA TYR A 225 16.48 -4.11 -5.86
C TYR A 225 16.61 -3.71 -7.34
N ALA A 226 17.24 -4.55 -8.14
CA ALA A 226 17.45 -4.34 -9.57
C ALA A 226 16.11 -4.16 -10.32
N ALA A 227 16.03 -3.18 -11.22
CA ALA A 227 14.80 -2.84 -11.93
C ALA A 227 14.24 -3.99 -12.78
N GLU A 228 15.09 -4.90 -13.25
CA GLU A 228 14.73 -6.11 -14.00
C GLU A 228 14.22 -7.26 -13.11
N ALA A 229 14.42 -7.19 -11.80
CA ALA A 229 13.95 -8.20 -10.86
C ALA A 229 12.49 -7.89 -10.42
N THR A 230 11.83 -8.93 -9.95
CA THR A 230 10.53 -8.82 -9.26
C THR A 230 10.71 -9.29 -7.84
N VAL A 231 10.29 -8.49 -6.87
CA VAL A 231 10.40 -8.79 -5.44
C VAL A 231 9.02 -8.81 -4.82
N ALA A 232 8.72 -9.91 -4.12
CA ALA A 232 7.47 -10.06 -3.37
C ALA A 232 7.60 -9.46 -1.97
N MET A 233 6.55 -8.74 -1.54
CA MET A 233 6.31 -8.31 -0.17
C MET A 233 4.80 -8.27 0.04
N ARG A 234 4.28 -9.10 0.95
CA ARG A 234 2.85 -9.29 1.13
C ARG A 234 2.50 -9.80 2.52
N PRO A 235 1.26 -9.55 3.00
CA PRO A 235 0.77 -10.26 4.17
C PRO A 235 0.64 -11.76 3.87
N ASP A 236 0.89 -12.57 4.89
CA ASP A 236 0.66 -14.01 4.86
C ASP A 236 -0.23 -14.42 6.06
N PRO A 237 -1.54 -14.58 5.84
CA PRO A 237 -2.47 -14.91 6.92
C PRO A 237 -2.23 -16.29 7.54
N GLU A 238 -1.68 -17.25 6.77
CA GLU A 238 -1.39 -18.59 7.28
C GLU A 238 -0.21 -18.59 8.24
N LEU A 239 0.80 -17.79 7.92
CA LEU A 239 1.98 -17.60 8.77
C LEU A 239 1.77 -16.51 9.82
N GLY A 240 0.71 -15.72 9.72
CA GLY A 240 0.37 -14.65 10.66
C GLY A 240 1.39 -13.53 10.69
N GLY A 241 1.84 -13.06 9.52
CA GLY A 241 2.87 -12.03 9.41
C GLY A 241 2.98 -11.39 8.04
N ILE A 242 4.06 -10.64 7.83
CA ILE A 242 4.44 -10.05 6.55
C ILE A 242 5.62 -10.83 5.98
N LEU A 243 5.42 -11.39 4.81
CA LEU A 243 6.42 -12.14 4.07
C LEU A 243 7.07 -11.25 3.01
N TYR A 244 8.40 -11.29 2.91
CA TYR A 244 9.14 -10.62 1.85
C TYR A 244 10.39 -11.41 1.45
N GLU A 245 10.83 -11.23 0.19
CA GLU A 245 11.99 -11.94 -0.34
C GLU A 245 13.30 -11.44 0.25
N ASN A 246 14.21 -12.36 0.52
CA ASN A 246 15.59 -12.06 0.83
C ASN A 246 16.33 -11.58 -0.41
N LEU A 247 17.18 -10.57 -0.24
CA LEU A 247 17.96 -9.97 -1.31
C LEU A 247 19.45 -10.22 -1.12
N ILE A 248 20.12 -10.60 -2.19
CA ILE A 248 21.57 -10.76 -2.22
C ILE A 248 22.21 -9.77 -3.21
N MET A 249 23.44 -9.37 -2.90
CA MET A 249 24.20 -8.46 -3.75
C MET A 249 24.77 -9.20 -4.96
N MET A 250 24.49 -8.69 -6.16
CA MET A 250 25.03 -9.19 -7.43
C MET A 250 25.66 -8.04 -8.24
N PRO A 251 26.63 -8.32 -9.12
CA PRO A 251 27.10 -7.33 -10.09
C PRO A 251 25.94 -6.88 -11.00
N GLY A 252 25.78 -5.57 -11.19
CA GLY A 252 24.84 -5.04 -12.17
C GLY A 252 25.34 -5.22 -13.61
N ASN A 253 24.39 -5.27 -14.56
CA ASN A 253 24.67 -5.62 -15.95
C ASN A 253 24.84 -4.38 -16.87
N ASN A 254 24.44 -3.18 -16.39
CA ASN A 254 24.37 -1.96 -17.21
C ASN A 254 25.36 -0.88 -16.78
N GLY A 255 26.33 -1.22 -15.91
CA GLY A 255 27.33 -0.27 -15.38
C GLY A 255 26.86 0.52 -14.15
N GLU A 256 25.69 0.21 -13.60
CA GLU A 256 25.11 0.82 -12.39
C GLU A 256 25.79 0.41 -11.08
N GLY A 257 26.77 -0.50 -11.17
CA GLY A 257 27.43 -1.07 -10.00
C GLY A 257 26.65 -2.25 -9.38
N PRO A 258 26.97 -2.65 -8.14
CA PRO A 258 26.26 -3.74 -7.48
C PRO A 258 24.78 -3.42 -7.25
N VAL A 259 23.92 -4.40 -7.48
CA VAL A 259 22.48 -4.34 -7.27
C VAL A 259 22.02 -5.51 -6.40
N GLN A 260 20.89 -5.36 -5.74
CA GLN A 260 20.27 -6.44 -4.99
C GLN A 260 19.26 -7.20 -5.85
N VAL A 261 19.24 -8.51 -5.74
CA VAL A 261 18.30 -9.40 -6.43
C VAL A 261 17.77 -10.46 -5.47
N PRO A 262 16.54 -10.97 -5.66
CA PRO A 262 16.01 -12.04 -4.83
C PRO A 262 16.78 -13.33 -5.06
N ASP A 263 17.05 -14.09 -3.97
CA ASP A 263 17.71 -15.40 -4.02
C ASP A 263 16.73 -16.58 -3.93
N GLY A 264 15.43 -16.30 -3.84
CA GLY A 264 14.37 -17.29 -3.72
C GLY A 264 14.09 -17.73 -2.27
N SER A 265 14.79 -17.19 -1.29
CA SER A 265 14.43 -17.34 0.13
C SER A 265 13.58 -16.16 0.62
N TYR A 266 13.00 -16.31 1.82
CA TYR A 266 12.08 -15.33 2.35
C TYR A 266 12.37 -15.02 3.81
N HIS A 267 12.07 -13.79 4.20
CA HIS A 267 11.95 -13.36 5.58
C HIS A 267 10.48 -13.27 5.96
N LEU A 268 10.17 -13.54 7.22
CA LEU A 268 8.86 -13.38 7.80
C LEU A 268 8.94 -12.45 9.01
N LEU A 269 8.21 -11.36 8.97
CA LEU A 269 7.96 -10.52 10.14
C LEU A 269 6.80 -11.08 10.92
N GLN A 270 7.01 -11.48 12.15
CA GLN A 270 5.98 -11.90 13.09
C GLN A 270 6.07 -11.10 14.39
N MET A 271 4.92 -10.85 14.99
CA MET A 271 4.87 -10.19 16.30
C MET A 271 5.45 -11.10 17.37
N ASP A 272 6.32 -10.54 18.20
CA ASP A 272 6.84 -11.20 19.40
C ASP A 272 5.90 -10.97 20.62
N GLU A 273 6.19 -11.61 21.75
CA GLU A 273 5.41 -11.47 22.97
C GLU A 273 5.46 -10.04 23.56
N GLN A 274 6.40 -9.22 23.13
CA GLN A 274 6.58 -7.83 23.55
C GLN A 274 5.85 -6.84 22.64
N GLY A 275 5.14 -7.31 21.59
CA GLY A 275 4.42 -6.47 20.64
C GLY A 275 5.32 -5.82 19.58
N ARG A 276 6.51 -6.39 19.29
CA ARG A 276 7.42 -5.94 18.25
C ARG A 276 7.41 -6.92 17.09
N TRP A 277 7.67 -6.45 15.89
CA TRP A 277 7.71 -7.26 14.70
C TRP A 277 9.12 -7.77 14.45
N LEU A 278 9.34 -9.02 14.84
CA LEU A 278 10.62 -9.69 14.73
C LEU A 278 10.77 -10.38 13.37
N GLU A 279 11.87 -10.08 12.69
CA GLU A 279 12.27 -10.76 11.48
C GLU A 279 12.73 -12.20 11.79
N LYS A 280 12.20 -13.14 11.04
CA LYS A 280 12.60 -14.54 11.05
C LYS A 280 12.98 -14.96 9.66
N GLU A 281 14.12 -15.61 9.54
CA GLU A 281 14.50 -16.26 8.30
C GLU A 281 13.57 -17.43 8.04
N GLN A 282 12.84 -17.41 6.92
CA GLN A 282 11.98 -18.49 6.47
C GLN A 282 12.59 -19.10 5.23
N VAL A 283 13.31 -20.20 5.42
CA VAL A 283 13.68 -21.04 4.29
C VAL A 283 12.44 -21.86 3.93
N PHE A 284 11.70 -21.48 2.90
CA PHE A 284 10.74 -22.39 2.29
C PHE A 284 11.56 -23.49 1.61
N THR A 285 11.88 -24.54 2.38
CA THR A 285 12.28 -25.80 1.82
C THR A 285 11.06 -26.45 1.15
N HIS A 286 10.56 -25.91 0.07
CA HIS A 286 10.07 -26.76 -0.97
C HIS A 286 11.29 -27.50 -1.51
N LYS A 287 11.69 -28.55 -0.81
CA LYS A 287 12.34 -29.66 -1.49
C LYS A 287 11.32 -30.10 -2.53
N TYR A 288 11.52 -29.65 -3.77
CA TYR A 288 11.09 -30.49 -4.87
C TYR A 288 11.88 -31.78 -4.62
N ASP A 289 11.20 -32.83 -4.17
CA ASP A 289 11.82 -34.16 -4.02
C ASP A 289 12.40 -34.65 -5.36
N GLU A 290 11.99 -34.05 -6.46
CA GLU A 290 12.65 -34.05 -7.77
C GLU A 290 12.40 -32.67 -8.43
N ALA A 291 13.45 -32.06 -8.99
CA ALA A 291 13.25 -30.93 -9.92
C ALA A 291 12.22 -31.37 -10.97
N PRO A 292 11.23 -30.51 -11.33
CA PRO A 292 10.28 -30.85 -12.38
C PRO A 292 11.11 -31.11 -13.65
N ARG A 293 11.40 -32.38 -13.88
CA ARG A 293 11.97 -32.80 -15.15
C ARG A 293 10.88 -32.55 -16.18
N GLU A 294 11.13 -31.65 -17.12
CA GLU A 294 10.34 -31.64 -18.33
C GLU A 294 10.25 -33.07 -18.79
N VAL A 295 9.06 -33.62 -18.79
CA VAL A 295 8.81 -34.94 -19.41
C VAL A 295 9.28 -34.77 -20.85
N PRO A 296 10.35 -35.48 -21.30
CA PRO A 296 10.83 -35.32 -22.66
C PRO A 296 9.63 -35.61 -23.56
N LYS A 297 9.17 -34.58 -24.30
CA LYS A 297 8.17 -34.80 -25.33
C LYS A 297 8.77 -35.87 -26.24
N PRO A 298 8.08 -36.96 -26.55
CA PRO A 298 8.58 -37.97 -27.46
C PRO A 298 9.05 -37.22 -28.70
N SER A 299 10.34 -37.27 -29.00
CA SER A 299 10.85 -36.69 -30.23
C SER A 299 10.17 -37.43 -31.35
N GLU A 300 9.29 -36.72 -32.09
CA GLU A 300 8.74 -37.26 -33.35
C GLU A 300 9.90 -37.54 -34.30
N GLY A 301 10.59 -38.66 -34.12
CA GLY A 301 11.48 -39.29 -35.11
C GLY A 301 12.48 -38.39 -35.86
N ARG A 302 12.84 -37.21 -35.30
CA ARG A 302 13.84 -36.33 -35.86
C ARG A 302 15.10 -36.39 -35.02
N ASP A 303 16.22 -36.63 -35.71
CA ASP A 303 17.55 -36.54 -35.05
C ASP A 303 17.84 -35.08 -34.62
N ILE A 304 18.90 -34.87 -33.85
CA ILE A 304 19.35 -33.56 -33.38
C ILE A 304 19.66 -32.57 -34.52
N PHE A 305 19.71 -33.01 -35.77
CA PHE A 305 19.89 -32.20 -36.97
C PHE A 305 18.56 -32.02 -37.77
N GLY A 306 17.40 -32.43 -37.22
CA GLY A 306 16.12 -32.24 -37.84
C GLY A 306 15.78 -33.17 -39.03
N ARG A 307 16.58 -34.27 -39.22
CA ARG A 307 16.36 -35.24 -40.27
C ARG A 307 15.38 -36.32 -39.82
N GLY A 308 14.20 -36.39 -40.47
CA GLY A 308 13.27 -37.48 -40.26
C GLY A 308 13.86 -38.78 -40.79
N GLY A 309 13.91 -39.85 -40.01
CA GLY A 309 14.25 -41.17 -40.49
C GLY A 309 13.16 -41.68 -41.39
N GLY A 310 13.37 -41.58 -42.71
CA GLY A 310 12.54 -42.22 -43.74
C GLY A 310 12.69 -43.74 -43.69
N ARG A 311 11.53 -44.42 -43.66
CA ARG A 311 11.34 -45.76 -44.19
C ARG A 311 10.59 -45.64 -45.50
#